data_a9d4727de10a0db9ca1c8d6fc96d0b61
#
_entry.id   a9d4727de10a0db9ca1c8d6fc96d0b61
#
_cell.length_a   1.000
_cell.length_b   1.000
_cell.length_c   1.000
_cell.angle_alpha   90.00
_cell.angle_beta   90.00
_cell.angle_gamma   90.00
#
_symmetry.space_group_name_H-M   'P 1'
#
loop_
_entity.id
_entity.type
_entity.pdbx_description
1 polymer ?
#
loop_
_entity_poly.entity_id
_entity_poly.type
_entity_poly.pdbx_seq_one_letter_code
_entity_poly.pdbx_strand_id
1 'polypeptide(L)'
;MGVVNVTPDSFHPSSRAPDRLEAVSRAVLMVEQGADWIDVGGESTRPGAAPVPIGTEAERVVPVIEGIRDARPDACISIDTRRAEVAQKALSAGADMVNDVSSLGDPDMLGVIVDHGCPVCVMHMQGLPENMQKDPRYGDVVAEIRGALESVAERLLDHGLAPGEIVVDPGIGFGKHL
;
A
#
# COMPACT_ATOMS: atom_id res chain seq x y z
N MET A 1 9.34 8.23 -3.50
CA MET A 1 8.20 7.94 -2.61
C MET A 1 8.70 7.94 -1.16
N GLY A 2 8.05 8.69 -0.28
CA GLY A 2 8.29 8.68 1.16
C GLY A 2 7.32 7.70 1.84
N VAL A 3 7.79 6.90 2.84
CA VAL A 3 6.97 5.88 3.49
C VAL A 3 6.67 6.27 4.94
N VAL A 4 5.39 6.26 5.31
CA VAL A 4 4.88 6.57 6.64
C VAL A 4 4.14 5.35 7.21
N ASN A 5 4.82 4.57 8.04
CA ASN A 5 4.22 3.42 8.73
C ASN A 5 3.54 3.88 10.02
N VAL A 6 2.22 3.68 10.10
CA VAL A 6 1.40 4.01 11.27
C VAL A 6 1.16 2.74 12.10
N THR A 7 2.25 2.11 12.54
CA THR A 7 2.21 0.88 13.35
C THR A 7 2.65 1.16 14.80
N PRO A 8 2.19 0.38 15.80
CA PRO A 8 2.57 0.59 17.21
C PRO A 8 4.08 0.59 17.46
N ASP A 9 4.84 -0.17 16.67
CA ASP A 9 6.30 -0.25 16.77
C ASP A 9 7.02 0.98 16.21
N SER A 10 6.29 1.82 15.47
CA SER A 10 6.82 3.05 14.86
C SER A 10 6.62 4.28 15.75
N PHE A 11 5.77 4.17 16.80
CA PHE A 11 5.37 5.26 17.68
C PHE A 11 5.24 4.80 19.13
N HIS A 12 5.30 5.72 20.10
CA HIS A 12 5.29 5.42 21.53
C HIS A 12 3.94 4.83 22.01
N PRO A 13 3.91 3.79 22.88
CA PRO A 13 2.69 3.02 23.22
C PRO A 13 1.58 3.79 23.94
N SER A 14 1.79 5.05 24.35
CA SER A 14 0.92 5.72 25.32
C SER A 14 -0.04 6.79 24.79
N SER A 15 -0.03 7.12 23.48
CA SER A 15 -0.99 8.12 22.98
C SER A 15 -1.23 8.08 21.46
N ARG A 16 -2.50 7.86 21.04
CA ARG A 16 -2.92 7.85 19.63
C ARG A 16 -2.83 9.22 18.95
N ALA A 17 -3.00 10.33 19.67
CA ALA A 17 -3.02 11.66 19.08
C ALA A 17 -1.63 12.23 18.75
N PRO A 18 -0.59 12.08 19.60
CA PRO A 18 0.77 12.44 19.23
C PRO A 18 1.30 11.65 18.04
N ASP A 19 0.96 10.35 17.94
CA ASP A 19 1.40 9.46 16.88
C ASP A 19 0.88 9.92 15.51
N ARG A 20 -0.40 10.38 15.46
CA ARG A 20 -0.99 10.98 14.25
C ARG A 20 -0.25 12.27 13.84
N LEU A 21 -0.04 13.20 14.76
CA LEU A 21 0.62 14.48 14.48
C LEU A 21 2.07 14.28 14.03
N GLU A 22 2.75 13.32 14.62
CA GLU A 22 4.11 12.97 14.22
C GLU A 22 4.13 12.37 12.80
N ALA A 23 3.19 11.45 12.48
CA ALA A 23 3.07 10.86 11.15
C ALA A 23 2.81 11.93 10.08
N VAL A 24 1.86 12.83 10.33
CA VAL A 24 1.56 13.96 9.44
C VAL A 24 2.78 14.87 9.27
N SER A 25 3.45 15.24 10.36
CA SER A 25 4.64 16.10 10.31
C SER A 25 5.78 15.46 9.51
N ARG A 26 5.98 14.16 9.65
CA ARG A 26 6.97 13.41 8.87
C ARG A 26 6.61 13.39 7.38
N ALA A 27 5.34 13.17 7.04
CA ALA A 27 4.87 13.21 5.66
C ALA A 27 5.11 14.57 5.02
N VAL A 28 4.73 15.65 5.70
CA VAL A 28 4.97 17.03 5.25
C VAL A 28 6.45 17.30 5.01
N LEU A 29 7.32 16.89 5.96
CA LEU A 29 8.76 17.04 5.81
C LEU A 29 9.30 16.25 4.60
N MET A 30 8.79 15.04 4.34
CA MET A 30 9.20 14.26 3.16
C MET A 30 8.81 14.96 1.86
N VAL A 31 7.61 15.57 1.79
CA VAL A 31 7.20 16.38 0.63
C VAL A 31 8.12 17.58 0.45
N GLU A 32 8.45 18.31 1.51
CA GLU A 32 9.39 19.44 1.48
C GLU A 32 10.81 19.03 1.04
N GLN A 33 11.21 17.79 1.33
CA GLN A 33 12.47 17.19 0.90
C GLN A 33 12.44 16.64 -0.52
N GLY A 34 11.31 16.76 -1.23
CA GLY A 34 11.17 16.39 -2.63
C GLY A 34 10.59 14.98 -2.87
N ALA A 35 9.88 14.41 -1.91
CA ALA A 35 9.10 13.20 -2.19
C ALA A 35 7.91 13.53 -3.10
N ASP A 36 7.76 12.82 -4.22
CA ASP A 36 6.64 12.97 -5.15
C ASP A 36 5.37 12.29 -4.61
N TRP A 37 5.53 11.19 -3.87
CA TRP A 37 4.47 10.41 -3.26
C TRP A 37 4.73 10.16 -1.78
N ILE A 38 3.66 10.13 -0.99
CA ILE A 38 3.67 9.67 0.40
C ILE A 38 2.85 8.40 0.52
N ASP A 39 3.49 7.31 0.90
CA ASP A 39 2.88 6.00 1.06
C ASP A 39 2.53 5.75 2.53
N VAL A 40 1.24 5.60 2.83
CA VAL A 40 0.75 5.48 4.21
C VAL A 40 0.30 4.05 4.46
N GLY A 41 0.93 3.36 5.41
CA GLY A 41 0.61 1.97 5.77
C GLY A 41 0.25 1.79 7.24
N GLY A 42 -0.82 1.02 7.51
CA GLY A 42 -1.32 0.71 8.86
C GLY A 42 -1.01 -0.70 9.36
N GLU A 43 -0.58 -1.58 8.48
CA GLU A 43 -0.14 -2.95 8.76
C GLU A 43 1.33 -3.11 8.37
N SER A 44 2.10 -3.84 9.17
CA SER A 44 3.47 -4.16 8.81
C SER A 44 3.51 -5.31 7.80
N THR A 45 4.15 -5.09 6.66
CA THR A 45 4.39 -6.11 5.64
C THR A 45 5.72 -6.85 5.83
N ARG A 46 6.41 -6.64 6.96
CA ARG A 46 7.67 -7.34 7.29
C ARG A 46 7.42 -8.83 7.48
N PRO A 47 8.43 -9.68 7.18
CA PRO A 47 8.34 -11.11 7.43
C PRO A 47 7.96 -11.43 8.88
N GLY A 48 6.92 -12.25 9.07
CA GLY A 48 6.45 -12.65 10.40
C GLY A 48 5.57 -11.64 11.13
N ALA A 49 5.21 -10.51 10.52
CA ALA A 49 4.27 -9.57 11.10
C ALA A 49 2.88 -10.21 11.28
N ALA A 50 2.28 -10.01 12.46
CA ALA A 50 0.93 -10.47 12.71
C ALA A 50 -0.09 -9.61 11.95
N PRO A 51 -1.14 -10.23 11.36
CA PRO A 51 -2.21 -9.48 10.70
C PRO A 51 -2.92 -8.54 11.69
N VAL A 52 -3.25 -7.34 11.22
CA VAL A 52 -4.00 -6.35 11.98
C VAL A 52 -5.50 -6.44 11.62
N PRO A 53 -6.45 -6.32 12.56
CA PRO A 53 -7.87 -6.22 12.22
C PRO A 53 -8.15 -5.04 11.29
N ILE A 54 -9.07 -5.23 10.30
CA ILE A 54 -9.39 -4.22 9.28
C ILE A 54 -9.77 -2.87 9.90
N GLY A 55 -10.64 -2.89 10.92
CA GLY A 55 -11.04 -1.66 11.62
C GLY A 55 -9.86 -0.92 12.26
N THR A 56 -8.93 -1.66 12.86
CA THR A 56 -7.73 -1.09 13.48
C THR A 56 -6.78 -0.49 12.44
N GLU A 57 -6.63 -1.14 11.27
CA GLU A 57 -5.83 -0.61 10.17
C GLU A 57 -6.43 0.70 9.65
N ALA A 58 -7.74 0.73 9.38
CA ALA A 58 -8.44 1.93 8.96
C ALA A 58 -8.34 3.07 10.00
N GLU A 59 -8.55 2.77 11.29
CA GLU A 59 -8.40 3.75 12.39
C GLU A 59 -7.00 4.38 12.46
N ARG A 60 -5.97 3.68 11.98
CA ARG A 60 -4.61 4.19 11.94
C ARG A 60 -4.39 5.11 10.75
N VAL A 61 -4.76 4.65 9.54
CA VAL A 61 -4.36 5.33 8.29
C VAL A 61 -5.26 6.50 7.93
N VAL A 62 -6.58 6.36 8.10
CA VAL A 62 -7.56 7.39 7.67
C VAL A 62 -7.28 8.75 8.30
N PRO A 63 -7.10 8.88 9.62
CA PRO A 63 -6.83 10.19 10.23
C PRO A 63 -5.48 10.80 9.80
N VAL A 64 -4.50 9.96 9.44
CA VAL A 64 -3.19 10.44 8.95
C VAL A 64 -3.33 10.97 7.54
N ILE A 65 -4.06 10.27 6.65
CA ILE A 65 -4.33 10.71 5.28
C ILE A 65 -5.07 12.04 5.27
N GLU A 66 -6.16 12.17 6.06
CA GLU A 66 -6.88 13.43 6.25
C GLU A 66 -5.94 14.57 6.70
N GLY A 67 -5.11 14.30 7.71
CA GLY A 67 -4.17 15.29 8.23
C GLY A 67 -3.09 15.71 7.23
N ILE A 68 -2.61 14.80 6.39
CA ILE A 68 -1.67 15.12 5.30
C ILE A 68 -2.40 15.98 4.26
N ARG A 69 -3.61 15.60 3.84
CA ARG A 69 -4.40 16.33 2.85
C ARG A 69 -4.73 17.75 3.31
N ASP A 70 -5.06 17.91 4.61
CA ASP A 70 -5.32 19.23 5.20
C ASP A 70 -4.07 20.12 5.23
N ALA A 71 -2.91 19.54 5.58
CA ALA A 71 -1.64 20.27 5.67
C ALA A 71 -1.00 20.53 4.29
N ARG A 72 -1.18 19.63 3.34
CA ARG A 72 -0.60 19.66 1.98
C ARG A 72 -1.63 19.17 0.96
N PRO A 73 -2.54 20.08 0.52
CA PRO A 73 -3.58 19.74 -0.45
C PRO A 73 -3.05 19.24 -1.80
N ASP A 74 -1.80 19.56 -2.12
CA ASP A 74 -1.08 19.22 -3.35
C ASP A 74 -0.25 17.92 -3.27
N ALA A 75 -0.15 17.29 -2.09
CA ALA A 75 0.60 16.05 -1.93
C ALA A 75 -0.10 14.88 -2.64
N CYS A 76 0.69 14.04 -3.33
CA CYS A 76 0.20 12.75 -3.83
C CYS A 76 0.33 11.69 -2.72
N ILE A 77 -0.78 11.05 -2.37
CA ILE A 77 -0.86 10.10 -1.25
C ILE A 77 -1.25 8.73 -1.77
N SER A 78 -0.46 7.70 -1.46
CA SER A 78 -0.84 6.29 -1.65
C SER A 78 -1.20 5.64 -0.32
N ILE A 79 -2.14 4.69 -0.38
CA ILE A 79 -2.48 3.81 0.74
C ILE A 79 -1.85 2.43 0.52
N ASP A 80 -0.91 2.03 1.41
CA ASP A 80 -0.36 0.67 1.45
C ASP A 80 -1.33 -0.24 2.21
N THR A 81 -2.13 -0.97 1.46
CA THR A 81 -3.06 -1.94 2.02
C THR A 81 -3.42 -3.04 1.01
N ARG A 82 -3.63 -4.25 1.53
CA ARG A 82 -4.15 -5.40 0.76
C ARG A 82 -5.66 -5.62 0.96
N ARG A 83 -6.37 -4.69 1.60
CA ARG A 83 -7.77 -4.82 2.00
C ARG A 83 -8.63 -3.76 1.34
N ALA A 84 -9.63 -4.21 0.57
CA ALA A 84 -10.54 -3.34 -0.17
C ALA A 84 -11.27 -2.34 0.74
N GLU A 85 -11.74 -2.76 1.91
CA GLU A 85 -12.44 -1.86 2.86
C GLU A 85 -11.53 -0.74 3.38
N VAL A 86 -10.24 -1.02 3.62
CA VAL A 86 -9.28 0.00 4.06
C VAL A 86 -8.96 0.95 2.90
N ALA A 87 -8.73 0.41 1.70
CA ALA A 87 -8.51 1.20 0.49
C ALA A 87 -9.66 2.16 0.22
N GLN A 88 -10.92 1.68 0.28
CA GLN A 88 -12.11 2.50 0.09
C GLN A 88 -12.16 3.68 1.08
N LYS A 89 -11.92 3.43 2.37
CA LYS A 89 -11.91 4.47 3.40
C LYS A 89 -10.77 5.47 3.21
N ALA A 90 -9.59 4.98 2.84
CA ALA A 90 -8.41 5.82 2.59
C ALA A 90 -8.59 6.72 1.37
N LEU A 91 -9.12 6.19 0.26
CA LEU A 91 -9.46 6.96 -0.94
C LEU A 91 -10.53 8.02 -0.63
N SER A 92 -11.56 7.66 0.13
CA SER A 92 -12.59 8.61 0.58
C SER A 92 -12.03 9.71 1.50
N ALA A 93 -10.94 9.43 2.22
CA ALA A 93 -10.23 10.38 3.08
C ALA A 93 -9.20 11.26 2.33
N GLY A 94 -8.99 11.00 1.03
CA GLY A 94 -8.14 11.81 0.17
C GLY A 94 -6.83 11.14 -0.27
N ALA A 95 -6.70 9.81 -0.18
CA ALA A 95 -5.64 9.11 -0.90
C ALA A 95 -5.90 9.15 -2.41
N ASP A 96 -4.84 9.16 -3.21
CA ASP A 96 -4.89 9.28 -4.67
C ASP A 96 -4.61 7.95 -5.39
N MET A 97 -3.97 6.99 -4.72
CA MET A 97 -3.53 5.71 -5.30
C MET A 97 -3.63 4.59 -4.28
N VAL A 98 -3.90 3.39 -4.73
CA VAL A 98 -3.76 2.16 -3.94
C VAL A 98 -2.40 1.52 -4.21
N ASN A 99 -1.65 1.18 -3.15
CA ASN A 99 -0.45 0.34 -3.20
C ASN A 99 -0.80 -1.02 -2.59
N ASP A 100 -1.09 -2.02 -3.45
CA ASP A 100 -1.53 -3.35 -3.04
C ASP A 100 -0.44 -4.40 -3.22
N VAL A 101 0.24 -4.72 -2.13
CA VAL A 101 1.28 -5.75 -2.09
C VAL A 101 0.78 -7.17 -2.35
N SER A 102 -0.55 -7.39 -2.33
CA SER A 102 -1.17 -8.69 -2.60
C SER A 102 -1.65 -8.90 -4.04
N SER A 103 -1.52 -7.86 -4.89
CA SER A 103 -1.89 -7.92 -6.31
C SER A 103 -3.35 -8.36 -6.53
N LEU A 104 -4.29 -7.62 -5.98
CA LEU A 104 -5.73 -7.92 -6.02
C LEU A 104 -6.08 -9.25 -5.33
N GLY A 105 -5.39 -9.54 -4.22
CA GLY A 105 -5.67 -10.71 -3.39
C GLY A 105 -7.01 -10.62 -2.65
N ASP A 106 -7.46 -9.42 -2.31
CA ASP A 106 -8.84 -9.17 -1.86
C ASP A 106 -9.76 -9.10 -3.08
N PRO A 107 -10.80 -9.93 -3.18
CA PRO A 107 -11.69 -9.99 -4.34
C PRO A 107 -12.43 -8.68 -4.63
N ASP A 108 -12.64 -7.84 -3.62
CA ASP A 108 -13.37 -6.57 -3.75
C ASP A 108 -12.43 -5.41 -4.13
N MET A 109 -11.11 -5.58 -4.07
CA MET A 109 -10.12 -4.53 -4.32
C MET A 109 -10.24 -3.92 -5.73
N LEU A 110 -10.42 -4.77 -6.74
CA LEU A 110 -10.58 -4.33 -8.12
C LEU A 110 -11.80 -3.40 -8.28
N GLY A 111 -12.92 -3.75 -7.64
CA GLY A 111 -14.13 -2.91 -7.65
C GLY A 111 -13.86 -1.54 -7.03
N VAL A 112 -13.17 -1.50 -5.89
CA VAL A 112 -12.82 -0.23 -5.21
C VAL A 112 -11.95 0.67 -6.10
N ILE A 113 -10.94 0.11 -6.76
CA ILE A 113 -10.04 0.86 -7.67
C ILE A 113 -10.82 1.45 -8.84
N VAL A 114 -11.66 0.63 -9.49
CA VAL A 114 -12.47 1.04 -10.64
C VAL A 114 -13.51 2.10 -10.25
N ASP A 115 -14.23 1.90 -9.16
CA ASP A 115 -15.26 2.83 -8.68
C ASP A 115 -14.71 4.21 -8.31
N HIS A 116 -13.46 4.27 -7.80
CA HIS A 116 -12.78 5.53 -7.50
C HIS A 116 -12.01 6.11 -8.69
N GLY A 117 -11.76 5.32 -9.74
CA GLY A 117 -10.97 5.75 -10.91
C GLY A 117 -9.55 6.15 -10.50
N CYS A 118 -8.93 5.42 -9.57
CA CYS A 118 -7.61 5.77 -9.05
C CYS A 118 -6.51 4.86 -9.63
N PRO A 119 -5.28 5.37 -9.75
CA PRO A 119 -4.11 4.55 -10.06
C PRO A 119 -3.88 3.45 -9.00
N VAL A 120 -3.18 2.40 -9.41
CA VAL A 120 -2.81 1.30 -8.53
C VAL A 120 -1.38 0.84 -8.75
N CYS A 121 -0.67 0.56 -7.66
CA CYS A 121 0.56 -0.20 -7.66
C CYS A 121 0.26 -1.63 -7.23
N VAL A 122 0.65 -2.61 -8.05
CA VAL A 122 0.52 -4.04 -7.76
C VAL A 122 1.90 -4.68 -7.67
N MET A 123 2.11 -5.53 -6.65
CA MET A 123 3.42 -6.10 -6.35
C MET A 123 3.39 -7.62 -6.41
N HIS A 124 4.44 -8.22 -6.98
CA HIS A 124 4.61 -9.67 -6.90
C HIS A 124 5.16 -10.11 -5.54
N MET A 125 4.44 -11.01 -4.89
CA MET A 125 4.87 -11.70 -3.67
C MET A 125 4.50 -13.20 -3.75
N GLN A 126 5.45 -14.09 -3.42
CA GLN A 126 5.13 -15.52 -3.30
C GLN A 126 4.71 -15.81 -1.85
N GLY A 127 3.47 -16.27 -1.65
CA GLY A 127 2.90 -16.51 -0.32
C GLY A 127 2.30 -15.26 0.33
N LEU A 128 2.30 -15.20 1.64
CA LEU A 128 1.80 -14.09 2.46
C LEU A 128 2.96 -13.47 3.26
N PRO A 129 2.86 -12.23 3.75
CA PRO A 129 3.93 -11.59 4.54
C PRO A 129 4.45 -12.47 5.69
N GLU A 130 3.57 -13.22 6.34
CA GLU A 130 3.92 -14.11 7.45
C GLU A 130 4.75 -15.35 7.06
N ASN A 131 4.68 -15.78 5.80
CA ASN A 131 5.33 -17.01 5.33
C ASN A 131 6.14 -16.88 4.04
N MET A 132 6.15 -15.72 3.39
CA MET A 132 6.79 -15.49 2.10
C MET A 132 8.28 -15.85 2.05
N GLN A 133 8.98 -15.81 3.18
CA GLN A 133 10.40 -16.16 3.26
C GLN A 133 10.65 -17.65 3.62
N LYS A 134 9.58 -18.45 3.75
CA LYS A 134 9.70 -19.88 4.00
C LYS A 134 9.88 -20.64 2.69
N ASP A 135 11.14 -20.80 2.27
CA ASP A 135 11.54 -21.60 1.09
C ASP A 135 10.86 -21.17 -0.24
N PRO A 136 10.93 -19.84 -0.61
CA PRO A 136 10.41 -19.42 -1.91
C PRO A 136 11.17 -20.12 -3.04
N ARG A 137 10.45 -20.68 -4.00
CA ARG A 137 11.02 -21.46 -5.11
C ARG A 137 10.54 -20.93 -6.44
N TYR A 138 11.49 -20.79 -7.37
CA TYR A 138 11.26 -20.36 -8.74
C TYR A 138 12.03 -21.28 -9.69
N GLY A 139 11.43 -21.62 -10.81
CA GLY A 139 12.13 -22.24 -11.94
C GLY A 139 12.89 -21.20 -12.76
N ASP A 140 12.18 -20.15 -13.16
CA ASP A 140 12.71 -18.92 -13.75
C ASP A 140 12.07 -17.72 -13.07
N VAL A 141 12.78 -17.13 -12.13
CA VAL A 141 12.24 -16.03 -11.29
C VAL A 141 11.79 -14.83 -12.11
N VAL A 142 12.51 -14.50 -13.19
CA VAL A 142 12.17 -13.34 -14.03
C VAL A 142 10.91 -13.61 -14.84
N ALA A 143 10.83 -14.77 -15.49
CA ALA A 143 9.68 -15.15 -16.29
C ALA A 143 8.41 -15.32 -15.43
N GLU A 144 8.54 -15.92 -14.24
CA GLU A 144 7.40 -16.15 -13.34
C GLU A 144 6.86 -14.82 -12.75
N ILE A 145 7.74 -13.93 -12.28
CA ILE A 145 7.34 -12.61 -11.76
C ILE A 145 6.69 -11.78 -12.87
N ARG A 146 7.32 -11.75 -14.04
CA ARG A 146 6.79 -11.02 -15.19
C ARG A 146 5.41 -11.54 -15.58
N GLY A 147 5.23 -12.85 -15.74
CA GLY A 147 3.93 -13.43 -16.12
C GLY A 147 2.83 -13.15 -15.08
N ALA A 148 3.16 -13.20 -13.79
CA ALA A 148 2.22 -12.85 -12.72
C ALA A 148 1.79 -11.38 -12.80
N LEU A 149 2.72 -10.44 -12.95
CA LEU A 149 2.42 -9.02 -13.04
C LEU A 149 1.68 -8.66 -14.34
N GLU A 150 2.04 -9.28 -15.49
CA GLU A 150 1.34 -9.11 -16.75
C GLU A 150 -0.13 -9.57 -16.61
N SER A 151 -0.39 -10.72 -15.99
CA SER A 151 -1.75 -11.21 -15.78
C SER A 151 -2.61 -10.26 -14.90
N VAL A 152 -2.03 -9.67 -13.88
CA VAL A 152 -2.75 -8.69 -13.03
C VAL A 152 -2.99 -7.40 -13.79
N ALA A 153 -1.99 -6.91 -14.52
CA ALA A 153 -2.12 -5.71 -15.34
C ALA A 153 -3.21 -5.89 -16.43
N GLU A 154 -3.26 -7.04 -17.11
CA GLU A 154 -4.32 -7.36 -18.08
C GLU A 154 -5.71 -7.29 -17.43
N ARG A 155 -5.89 -7.85 -16.22
CA ARG A 155 -7.17 -7.75 -15.49
C ARG A 155 -7.56 -6.30 -15.21
N LEU A 156 -6.62 -5.44 -14.83
CA LEU A 156 -6.88 -4.02 -14.57
C LEU A 156 -7.26 -3.28 -15.85
N LEU A 157 -6.56 -3.54 -16.97
CA LEU A 157 -6.85 -2.98 -18.29
C LEU A 157 -8.24 -3.40 -18.79
N ASP A 158 -8.61 -4.68 -18.64
CA ASP A 158 -9.91 -5.22 -19.03
C ASP A 158 -11.07 -4.57 -18.25
N HIS A 159 -10.79 -4.04 -17.06
CA HIS A 159 -11.77 -3.30 -16.25
C HIS A 159 -11.71 -1.78 -16.42
N GLY A 160 -10.96 -1.31 -17.40
CA GLY A 160 -11.01 0.07 -17.87
C GLY A 160 -9.94 1.01 -17.34
N LEU A 161 -8.97 0.53 -16.57
CA LEU A 161 -7.82 1.36 -16.20
C LEU A 161 -6.96 1.65 -17.43
N ALA A 162 -6.42 2.85 -17.51
CA ALA A 162 -5.44 3.19 -18.54
C ALA A 162 -4.04 2.62 -18.17
N PRO A 163 -3.19 2.30 -19.17
CA PRO A 163 -1.84 1.80 -18.90
C PRO A 163 -1.00 2.70 -17.97
N GLY A 164 -1.22 4.02 -18.03
CA GLY A 164 -0.52 4.99 -17.18
C GLY A 164 -0.99 5.04 -15.72
N GLU A 165 -2.07 4.34 -15.39
CA GLU A 165 -2.62 4.23 -14.02
C GLU A 165 -2.16 2.95 -13.31
N ILE A 166 -1.39 2.10 -13.99
CA ILE A 166 -0.92 0.82 -13.45
C ILE A 166 0.58 0.88 -13.24
N VAL A 167 0.99 0.73 -11.99
CA VAL A 167 2.39 0.58 -11.58
C VAL A 167 2.62 -0.88 -11.20
N VAL A 168 3.71 -1.48 -11.67
CA VAL A 168 4.08 -2.86 -11.33
C VAL A 168 5.39 -2.88 -10.54
N ASP A 169 5.39 -3.60 -9.42
CA ASP A 169 6.55 -3.80 -8.55
C ASP A 169 6.95 -5.28 -8.55
N PRO A 170 8.19 -5.64 -8.92
CA PRO A 170 8.67 -7.02 -8.83
C PRO A 170 8.74 -7.53 -7.38
N GLY A 171 8.61 -6.68 -6.37
CA GLY A 171 8.59 -7.04 -4.96
C GLY A 171 9.93 -7.62 -4.48
N ILE A 172 11.05 -6.92 -4.73
CA ILE A 172 12.37 -7.34 -4.26
C ILE A 172 12.37 -7.42 -2.73
N GLY A 173 12.77 -8.58 -2.19
CA GLY A 173 12.71 -8.84 -0.74
C GLY A 173 11.42 -9.50 -0.26
N PHE A 174 10.40 -9.65 -1.11
CA PHE A 174 9.14 -10.29 -0.80
C PHE A 174 9.06 -11.69 -1.44
N GLY A 175 9.29 -12.74 -0.64
CA GLY A 175 9.25 -14.12 -1.12
C GLY A 175 10.28 -14.44 -2.20
N LYS A 176 11.50 -13.91 -2.08
CA LYS A 176 12.60 -14.13 -3.03
C LYS A 176 13.90 -14.35 -2.28
N HIS A 177 14.74 -15.26 -2.80
CA HIS A 177 16.14 -15.39 -2.41
C HIS A 177 17.03 -14.60 -3.37
N LEU A 178 18.09 -14.00 -2.85
CA LEU A 178 19.20 -13.45 -3.62
C LEU A 178 20.15 -14.58 -4.01
#